data_31a9097eef0a053386cd7908ae1cb90b
#
_entry.id   31a9097eef0a053386cd7908ae1cb90b
#
_cell.length_a   1.000
_cell.length_b   1.000
_cell.length_c   1.000
_cell.angle_alpha   90.00
_cell.angle_beta   90.00
_cell.angle_gamma   90.00
#
_symmetry.space_group_name_H-M   'P 1'
#
loop_
_entity.id
_entity.type
_entity.pdbx_description
1 polymer ?
#
loop_
_entity_poly.entity_id
_entity_poly.type
_entity_poly.pdbx_seq_one_letter_code
_entity_poly.pdbx_strand_id
1 'polypeptide(L)'
;IYDYFRLLYARIGIPHCPKCGQEIKRQTVDQIVDEIMTYPQGTRLQLLAPVVRGRKGEHAKVFASAKKSGYVRVVVDGHIYDLSEEIKLEKNKKHNIEILVDRLVVREGIEKRLADSIESVMRLSDGLLIVDIPGDRQINFTVLSVDSAGVRPVPVVHVVF
;
A
#
# COMPACT_ATOMS: atom_id res chain seq x y z
N ILE A 1 4.52 -29.32 19.77
CA ILE A 1 4.89 -28.22 20.72
C ILE A 1 5.26 -26.96 19.95
N TYR A 2 6.09 -27.07 18.94
CA TYR A 2 6.50 -25.90 18.13
C TYR A 2 5.34 -25.21 17.42
N ASP A 3 4.41 -25.96 16.82
CA ASP A 3 3.23 -25.43 16.15
C ASP A 3 2.26 -24.75 17.11
N TYR A 4 2.17 -25.22 18.34
CA TYR A 4 1.35 -24.62 19.39
C TYR A 4 1.92 -23.26 19.80
N PHE A 5 3.23 -23.13 20.02
CA PHE A 5 3.89 -21.85 20.32
C PHE A 5 3.77 -20.88 19.18
N ARG A 6 3.91 -21.32 17.94
CA ARG A 6 3.74 -20.48 16.75
C ARG A 6 2.34 -19.90 16.67
N LEU A 7 1.30 -20.69 16.96
CA LEU A 7 -0.10 -20.24 16.99
C LEU A 7 -0.35 -19.26 18.13
N LEU A 8 0.21 -19.50 19.30
CA LEU A 8 0.11 -18.65 20.48
C LEU A 8 0.75 -17.28 20.20
N TYR A 9 1.97 -17.21 19.69
CA TYR A 9 2.65 -15.98 19.32
C TYR A 9 1.92 -15.20 18.23
N ALA A 10 1.30 -15.87 17.28
CA ALA A 10 0.50 -15.22 16.26
C ALA A 10 -0.77 -14.53 16.81
N ARG A 11 -1.28 -14.99 17.95
CA ARG A 11 -2.48 -14.43 18.58
C ARG A 11 -2.22 -13.36 19.62
N ILE A 12 -1.16 -13.48 20.40
CA ILE A 12 -0.85 -12.59 21.54
C ILE A 12 0.44 -11.81 21.36
N GLY A 13 1.28 -12.18 20.40
CA GLY A 13 2.54 -11.50 20.12
C GLY A 13 2.30 -10.10 19.54
N ILE A 14 3.00 -9.10 20.08
CA ILE A 14 3.05 -7.77 19.50
C ILE A 14 4.18 -7.77 18.46
N PRO A 15 3.87 -7.65 17.16
CA PRO A 15 4.91 -7.65 16.15
C PRO A 15 5.74 -6.37 16.23
N HIS A 16 7.06 -6.53 16.20
CA HIS A 16 8.01 -5.42 16.15
C HIS A 16 8.80 -5.47 14.85
N CYS A 17 9.17 -4.31 14.34
CA CYS A 17 10.04 -4.23 13.18
C CYS A 17 11.42 -4.85 13.49
N PRO A 18 11.91 -5.83 12.71
CA PRO A 18 13.19 -6.48 12.98
C PRO A 18 14.40 -5.56 12.81
N LYS A 19 14.25 -4.42 12.13
CA LYS A 19 15.34 -3.45 11.92
C LYS A 19 15.36 -2.32 12.94
N CYS A 20 14.20 -1.77 13.30
CA CYS A 20 14.13 -0.60 14.21
C CYS A 20 13.53 -0.92 15.58
N GLY A 21 12.99 -2.12 15.80
CA GLY A 21 12.40 -2.54 17.07
C GLY A 21 11.05 -1.89 17.39
N GLN A 22 10.52 -1.04 16.52
CA GLN A 22 9.23 -0.38 16.75
C GLN A 22 8.06 -1.37 16.65
N GLU A 23 7.07 -1.16 17.50
CA GLU A 23 5.82 -1.92 17.47
C GLU A 23 5.08 -1.66 16.16
N ILE A 24 4.69 -2.73 15.48
CA ILE A 24 3.89 -2.65 14.27
C ILE A 24 2.43 -2.65 14.70
N LYS A 25 1.83 -1.48 14.73
CA LYS A 25 0.40 -1.34 15.03
C LYS A 25 -0.43 -1.66 13.80
N ARG A 26 -1.46 -2.45 14.03
CA ARG A 26 -2.52 -2.65 13.03
C ARG A 26 -3.36 -1.38 13.02
N GLN A 27 -3.43 -0.73 11.87
CA GLN A 27 -4.26 0.45 11.73
C GLN A 27 -5.55 0.09 10.98
N THR A 28 -6.66 0.62 11.46
CA THR A 28 -7.93 0.59 10.73
C THR A 28 -7.96 1.70 9.68
N VAL A 29 -8.88 1.61 8.71
CA VAL A 29 -9.07 2.68 7.71
C VAL A 29 -9.31 4.02 8.39
N ASP A 30 -10.13 4.06 9.44
CA ASP A 30 -10.44 5.28 10.18
C ASP A 30 -9.20 5.89 10.85
N GLN A 31 -8.32 5.08 11.42
CA GLN A 31 -7.07 5.54 12.02
C GLN A 31 -6.12 6.14 10.96
N ILE A 32 -6.06 5.55 9.78
CA ILE A 32 -5.26 6.08 8.66
C ILE A 32 -5.84 7.41 8.18
N VAL A 33 -7.15 7.52 8.06
CA VAL A 33 -7.84 8.77 7.71
C VAL A 33 -7.51 9.86 8.71
N ASP A 34 -7.63 9.57 10.02
CA ASP A 34 -7.31 10.53 11.08
C ASP A 34 -5.85 10.97 11.02
N GLU A 35 -4.92 10.05 10.78
CA GLU A 35 -3.49 10.36 10.65
C GLU A 35 -3.21 11.25 9.44
N ILE A 36 -3.81 10.96 8.28
CA ILE A 36 -3.67 11.80 7.09
C ILE A 36 -4.28 13.18 7.31
N MET A 37 -5.39 13.27 8.02
CA MET A 37 -6.03 14.55 8.32
C MET A 37 -5.24 15.42 9.31
N THR A 38 -4.21 14.89 9.97
CA THR A 38 -3.29 15.69 10.80
C THR A 38 -2.36 16.58 9.98
N TYR A 39 -2.18 16.27 8.69
CA TYR A 39 -1.35 17.09 7.80
C TYR A 39 -1.99 18.45 7.53
N PRO A 40 -1.18 19.50 7.24
CA PRO A 40 -1.70 20.82 6.94
C PRO A 40 -2.67 20.82 5.77
N GLN A 41 -3.70 21.66 5.84
CA GLN A 41 -4.62 21.86 4.72
C GLN A 41 -3.85 22.34 3.47
N GLY A 42 -4.24 21.80 2.31
CA GLY A 42 -3.55 22.05 1.06
C GLY A 42 -2.42 21.07 0.74
N THR A 43 -2.08 20.16 1.66
CA THR A 43 -1.11 19.09 1.39
C THR A 43 -1.63 18.19 0.29
N ARG A 44 -0.85 18.04 -0.77
CA ARG A 44 -1.16 17.12 -1.87
C ARG A 44 -0.65 15.73 -1.51
N LEU A 45 -1.48 14.72 -1.74
CA LEU A 45 -1.11 13.33 -1.50
C LEU A 45 -1.59 12.42 -2.64
N GLN A 46 -0.88 11.34 -2.82
CA GLN A 46 -1.21 10.30 -3.79
C GLN A 46 -1.35 8.98 -3.05
N LEU A 47 -2.41 8.23 -3.36
CA LEU A 47 -2.65 6.90 -2.80
C LEU A 47 -2.18 5.86 -3.81
N LEU A 48 -1.23 5.04 -3.41
CA LEU A 48 -0.61 4.01 -4.23
C LEU A 48 -0.91 2.62 -3.67
N ALA A 49 -1.27 1.71 -4.57
CA ALA A 49 -1.49 0.30 -4.26
C ALA A 49 -0.31 -0.52 -4.74
N PRO A 50 0.57 -1.01 -3.87
CA PRO A 50 1.70 -1.83 -4.26
C PRO A 50 1.22 -3.23 -4.67
N VAL A 51 1.27 -3.54 -5.96
CA VAL A 51 0.81 -4.83 -6.53
C VAL A 51 1.95 -5.78 -6.87
N VAL A 52 3.13 -5.27 -7.18
CA VAL A 52 4.35 -6.04 -7.41
C VAL A 52 5.49 -5.46 -6.58
N ARG A 53 6.16 -6.34 -5.85
CA ARG A 53 7.26 -5.93 -4.96
C ARG A 53 8.46 -6.83 -5.17
N GLY A 54 9.51 -6.27 -5.77
CA GLY A 54 10.78 -6.94 -5.96
C GLY A 54 10.71 -8.25 -6.77
N ARG A 55 9.76 -8.37 -7.69
CA ARG A 55 9.58 -9.56 -8.52
C ARG A 55 10.13 -9.31 -9.92
N LYS A 56 10.78 -10.34 -10.47
CA LYS A 56 11.25 -10.33 -11.85
C LYS A 56 10.08 -10.60 -12.81
N GLY A 57 10.14 -10.01 -13.99
CA GLY A 57 9.17 -10.24 -15.06
C GLY A 57 8.72 -8.97 -15.75
N GLU A 58 8.05 -9.11 -16.86
CA GLU A 58 7.49 -8.00 -17.65
C GLU A 58 6.16 -7.47 -17.09
N HIS A 59 5.51 -8.24 -16.23
CA HIS A 59 4.25 -7.90 -15.53
C HIS A 59 3.12 -7.36 -16.42
N ALA A 60 3.10 -7.69 -17.71
CA ALA A 60 2.10 -7.21 -18.66
C ALA A 60 0.65 -7.47 -18.24
N LYS A 61 0.39 -8.60 -17.55
CA LYS A 61 -0.93 -8.93 -17.01
C LYS A 61 -1.38 -7.95 -15.93
N VAL A 62 -0.46 -7.44 -15.13
CA VAL A 62 -0.75 -6.46 -14.06
C VAL A 62 -1.20 -5.15 -14.70
N PHE A 63 -0.50 -4.67 -15.72
CA PHE A 63 -0.88 -3.46 -16.44
C PHE A 63 -2.21 -3.62 -17.16
N ALA A 64 -2.44 -4.75 -17.83
CA ALA A 64 -3.72 -5.04 -18.49
C ALA A 64 -4.88 -5.08 -17.49
N SER A 65 -4.70 -5.70 -16.33
CA SER A 65 -5.70 -5.74 -15.28
C SER A 65 -6.00 -4.36 -14.70
N ALA A 66 -4.97 -3.56 -14.41
CA ALA A 66 -5.12 -2.20 -13.92
C ALA A 66 -5.88 -1.32 -14.93
N LYS A 67 -5.52 -1.40 -16.21
CA LYS A 67 -6.21 -0.70 -17.30
C LYS A 67 -7.68 -1.11 -17.42
N LYS A 68 -7.96 -2.41 -17.33
CA LYS A 68 -9.33 -2.95 -17.37
C LYS A 68 -10.17 -2.46 -16.18
N SER A 69 -9.54 -2.27 -15.02
CA SER A 69 -10.19 -1.74 -13.82
C SER A 69 -10.39 -0.22 -13.84
N GLY A 70 -9.97 0.46 -14.91
CA GLY A 70 -10.19 1.89 -15.09
C GLY A 70 -9.09 2.79 -14.50
N TYR A 71 -7.98 2.23 -14.04
CA TYR A 71 -6.84 3.04 -13.60
C TYR A 71 -6.07 3.56 -14.80
N VAL A 72 -5.48 4.74 -14.65
CA VAL A 72 -4.82 5.48 -15.74
C VAL A 72 -3.31 5.48 -15.59
N ARG A 73 -2.80 5.48 -14.37
CA ARG A 73 -1.37 5.63 -14.07
C ARG A 73 -0.85 4.59 -13.10
N VAL A 74 0.41 4.25 -13.31
CA VAL A 74 1.18 3.36 -12.43
C VAL A 74 2.53 4.00 -12.11
N VAL A 75 3.09 3.64 -10.98
CA VAL A 75 4.47 3.94 -10.62
C VAL A 75 5.27 2.67 -10.73
N VAL A 76 6.32 2.70 -11.52
CA VAL A 76 7.25 1.56 -11.70
C VAL A 76 8.63 2.02 -11.31
N ASP A 77 9.21 1.37 -10.32
CA ASP A 77 10.55 1.69 -9.80
C ASP A 77 10.75 3.18 -9.48
N GLY A 78 9.69 3.84 -8.96
CA GLY A 78 9.68 5.25 -8.62
C GLY A 78 9.34 6.21 -9.77
N HIS A 79 9.10 5.71 -10.97
CA HIS A 79 8.72 6.53 -12.14
C HIS A 79 7.24 6.35 -12.48
N ILE A 80 6.56 7.45 -12.77
CA ILE A 80 5.15 7.45 -13.16
C ILE A 80 5.03 7.17 -14.66
N TYR A 81 4.23 6.15 -14.99
CA TYR A 81 3.87 5.79 -16.36
C TYR A 81 2.36 5.88 -16.56
N ASP A 82 1.96 6.23 -17.78
CA ASP A 82 0.57 6.19 -18.19
C ASP A 82 0.23 4.79 -18.75
N LEU A 83 -0.89 4.21 -18.30
CA LEU A 83 -1.34 2.89 -18.76
C LEU A 83 -1.85 2.89 -20.20
N SER A 84 -2.01 4.06 -20.83
CA SER A 84 -2.29 4.16 -22.27
C SER A 84 -1.08 3.84 -23.13
N GLU A 85 0.11 4.02 -22.58
CA GLU A 85 1.37 3.72 -23.23
C GLU A 85 1.78 2.27 -23.02
N GLU A 86 2.60 1.73 -23.96
CA GLU A 86 3.18 0.41 -23.82
C GLU A 86 4.35 0.43 -22.85
N ILE A 87 4.16 -0.13 -21.66
CA ILE A 87 5.21 -0.21 -20.64
C ILE A 87 5.99 -1.50 -20.82
N LYS A 88 7.23 -1.38 -21.27
CA LYS A 88 8.16 -2.53 -21.45
C LYS A 88 9.11 -2.59 -20.26
N LEU A 89 9.07 -3.69 -19.53
CA LEU A 89 9.96 -3.94 -18.40
C LEU A 89 10.95 -5.05 -18.73
N GLU A 90 12.13 -4.97 -18.13
CA GLU A 90 13.16 -5.99 -18.30
C GLU A 90 12.79 -7.26 -17.53
N LYS A 91 12.61 -8.36 -18.23
CA LYS A 91 12.22 -9.66 -17.68
C LYS A 91 13.13 -10.18 -16.56
N ASN A 92 14.40 -9.84 -16.61
CA ASN A 92 15.43 -10.35 -15.69
C ASN A 92 15.65 -9.44 -14.47
N LYS A 93 15.12 -8.22 -14.47
CA LYS A 93 15.20 -7.29 -13.35
C LYS A 93 14.03 -7.45 -12.38
N LYS A 94 14.29 -7.13 -11.12
CA LYS A 94 13.24 -7.00 -10.11
C LYS A 94 12.60 -5.63 -10.24
N HIS A 95 11.28 -5.62 -10.30
CA HIS A 95 10.49 -4.40 -10.40
C HIS A 95 9.55 -4.25 -9.22
N ASN A 96 9.28 -2.99 -8.86
CA ASN A 96 8.23 -2.59 -7.95
C ASN A 96 7.16 -1.85 -8.76
N ILE A 97 5.92 -2.31 -8.69
CA ILE A 97 4.81 -1.71 -9.41
C ILE A 97 3.73 -1.32 -8.41
N GLU A 98 3.35 -0.07 -8.46
CA GLU A 98 2.33 0.53 -7.60
C GLU A 98 1.27 1.18 -8.50
N ILE A 99 -0.01 0.88 -8.26
CA ILE A 99 -1.11 1.50 -9.01
C ILE A 99 -1.48 2.81 -8.32
N LEU A 100 -1.49 3.91 -9.06
CA LEU A 100 -1.98 5.20 -8.57
C LEU A 100 -3.52 5.16 -8.56
N VAL A 101 -4.10 5.05 -7.36
CA VAL A 101 -5.54 4.94 -7.17
C VAL A 101 -6.22 6.30 -7.16
N ASP A 102 -5.72 7.23 -6.36
CA ASP A 102 -6.30 8.57 -6.27
C ASP A 102 -5.24 9.64 -5.92
N ARG A 103 -5.56 10.86 -6.28
CA ARG A 103 -4.82 12.07 -5.88
C ARG A 103 -5.74 12.98 -5.10
N LEU A 104 -5.36 13.30 -3.90
CA LEU A 104 -6.17 14.08 -2.99
C LEU A 104 -5.39 15.29 -2.46
N VAL A 105 -6.14 16.28 -2.02
CA VAL A 105 -5.59 17.43 -1.29
C VAL A 105 -6.25 17.44 0.08
N VAL A 106 -5.44 17.52 1.13
CA VAL A 106 -5.95 17.59 2.51
C VAL A 106 -6.78 18.86 2.67
N ARG A 107 -8.05 18.66 2.93
CA ARG A 107 -9.03 19.72 3.22
C ARG A 107 -10.17 19.15 4.06
N GLU A 108 -10.89 20.02 4.69
CA GLU A 108 -12.09 19.64 5.44
C GLU A 108 -13.14 19.00 4.50
N GLY A 109 -13.74 17.90 4.94
CA GLY A 109 -14.80 17.20 4.21
C GLY A 109 -14.34 16.13 3.21
N ILE A 110 -13.03 15.81 3.14
CA ILE A 110 -12.53 14.73 2.27
C ILE A 110 -12.53 13.34 2.91
N GLU A 111 -12.84 13.25 4.20
CA GLU A 111 -12.68 12.02 5.01
C GLU A 111 -13.37 10.83 4.36
N LYS A 112 -14.59 11.01 3.89
CA LYS A 112 -15.35 9.94 3.22
C LYS A 112 -14.68 9.49 1.91
N ARG A 113 -14.28 10.44 1.06
CA ARG A 113 -13.60 10.13 -0.19
C ARG A 113 -12.24 9.47 0.07
N LEU A 114 -11.53 9.94 1.08
CA LEU A 114 -10.25 9.37 1.49
C LEU A 114 -10.43 7.92 1.97
N ALA A 115 -11.45 7.64 2.80
CA ALA A 115 -11.77 6.30 3.27
C ALA A 115 -12.13 5.37 2.10
N ASP A 116 -12.98 5.80 1.18
CA ASP A 116 -13.36 5.01 0.00
C ASP A 116 -12.15 4.70 -0.90
N SER A 117 -11.25 5.66 -1.07
CA SER A 117 -10.01 5.47 -1.85
C SER A 117 -9.04 4.51 -1.16
N ILE A 118 -8.90 4.61 0.16
CA ILE A 118 -8.09 3.68 0.97
C ILE A 118 -8.64 2.26 0.84
N GLU A 119 -9.93 2.05 0.95
CA GLU A 119 -10.54 0.73 0.77
C GLU A 119 -10.27 0.16 -0.63
N SER A 120 -10.28 1.00 -1.67
CA SER A 120 -9.95 0.59 -3.03
C SER A 120 -8.50 0.15 -3.16
N VAL A 121 -7.57 0.87 -2.52
CA VAL A 121 -6.15 0.46 -2.43
C VAL A 121 -6.01 -0.88 -1.73
N MET A 122 -6.72 -1.07 -0.62
CA MET A 122 -6.67 -2.31 0.17
C MET A 122 -7.09 -3.54 -0.64
N ARG A 123 -8.13 -3.42 -1.44
CA ARG A 123 -8.60 -4.50 -2.33
C ARG A 123 -7.56 -4.89 -3.38
N LEU A 124 -6.80 -3.91 -3.89
CA LEU A 124 -5.79 -4.14 -4.94
C LEU A 124 -4.49 -4.72 -4.39
N SER A 125 -4.11 -4.35 -3.19
CA SER A 125 -2.79 -4.59 -2.63
C SER A 125 -2.76 -5.56 -1.44
N ASP A 126 -3.86 -6.25 -1.16
CA ASP A 126 -4.00 -7.17 -0.02
C ASP A 126 -3.67 -6.48 1.34
N GLY A 127 -4.17 -5.28 1.52
CA GLY A 127 -4.06 -4.53 2.78
C GLY A 127 -2.81 -3.66 2.91
N LEU A 128 -2.12 -3.37 1.82
CA LEU A 128 -0.99 -2.44 1.79
C LEU A 128 -1.39 -1.11 1.17
N LEU A 129 -0.98 -0.02 1.80
CA LEU A 129 -1.21 1.33 1.32
C LEU A 129 0.10 2.12 1.37
N ILE A 130 0.41 2.80 0.28
CA ILE A 130 1.46 3.80 0.25
C ILE A 130 0.81 5.17 0.05
N VAL A 131 1.10 6.08 0.96
CA VAL A 131 0.74 7.50 0.83
C VAL A 131 2.00 8.26 0.44
N ASP A 132 2.01 8.78 -0.77
CA ASP A 132 3.10 9.59 -1.30
C ASP A 132 2.73 11.07 -1.23
N ILE A 133 3.57 11.85 -0.57
CA ILE A 133 3.44 13.30 -0.45
C ILE A 133 4.55 13.92 -1.31
N PRO A 134 4.23 14.44 -2.49
CA PRO A 134 5.24 15.01 -3.39
C PRO A 134 6.05 16.11 -2.70
N GLY A 135 7.36 15.90 -2.62
CA GLY A 135 8.29 16.83 -2.02
C GLY A 135 8.61 16.62 -0.53
N ASP A 136 8.00 15.65 0.13
CA ASP A 136 8.28 15.37 1.55
C ASP A 136 8.66 13.90 1.79
N ARG A 137 7.71 12.99 1.88
CA ARG A 137 8.00 11.56 2.20
C ARG A 137 6.94 10.61 1.67
N GLN A 138 7.36 9.36 1.53
CA GLN A 138 6.43 8.25 1.37
C GLN A 138 6.13 7.61 2.72
N ILE A 139 4.86 7.49 3.05
CA ILE A 139 4.40 6.83 4.26
C ILE A 139 3.71 5.52 3.87
N ASN A 140 4.16 4.44 4.47
CA ASN A 140 3.62 3.12 4.21
C ASN A 140 2.70 2.69 5.35
N PHE A 141 1.46 2.37 5.03
CA PHE A 141 0.49 1.83 5.96
C PHE A 141 0.23 0.36 5.64
N THR A 142 0.05 -0.43 6.66
CA THR A 142 -0.39 -1.82 6.54
C THR A 142 -1.71 -1.97 7.27
N VAL A 143 -2.76 -2.29 6.53
CA VAL A 143 -4.04 -2.68 7.10
C VAL A 143 -4.21 -4.17 6.86
N LEU A 144 -4.50 -4.91 7.91
CA LEU A 144 -4.83 -6.31 7.78
C LEU A 144 -6.33 -6.41 7.47
N SER A 145 -6.65 -6.89 6.28
CA SER A 145 -8.00 -7.38 6.01
C SER A 145 -8.24 -8.61 6.88
N VAL A 146 -9.26 -8.57 7.70
CA VAL A 146 -9.75 -9.74 8.41
C VAL A 146 -10.64 -10.49 7.44
N ASP A 147 -10.05 -11.42 6.69
CA ASP A 147 -10.86 -12.39 5.96
C ASP A 147 -11.53 -13.32 6.96
N SER A 148 -12.75 -13.72 6.66
CA SER A 148 -13.51 -14.75 7.40
C SER A 148 -12.80 -16.11 7.51
N ALA A 149 -11.62 -16.26 6.92
CA ALA A 149 -10.81 -17.48 6.87
C ALA A 149 -9.49 -17.43 7.66
N GLY A 150 -9.23 -16.36 8.44
CA GLY A 150 -8.05 -16.28 9.31
C GLY A 150 -6.95 -15.34 8.85
N VAL A 151 -6.30 -14.76 9.82
CA VAL A 151 -5.23 -13.75 9.67
C VAL A 151 -4.04 -14.32 8.88
N ARG A 152 -3.82 -13.82 7.67
CA ARG A 152 -2.54 -14.03 6.99
C ARG A 152 -1.56 -12.94 7.44
N PRO A 153 -0.36 -13.30 7.91
CA PRO A 153 0.66 -12.29 8.20
C PRO A 153 1.13 -11.64 6.90
N VAL A 154 0.84 -10.37 6.73
CA VAL A 154 1.39 -9.59 5.63
C VAL A 154 2.81 -9.16 6.02
N PRO A 155 3.82 -9.34 5.16
CA PRO A 155 5.18 -8.93 5.47
C PRO A 155 5.24 -7.41 5.67
N VAL A 156 5.87 -7.04 6.76
CA VAL A 156 6.12 -5.66 7.17
C VAL A 156 6.86 -4.89 6.08
N VAL A 157 6.30 -3.80 5.67
CA VAL A 157 6.96 -2.88 4.74
C VAL A 157 7.72 -1.82 5.52
N HIS A 158 8.99 -1.69 5.19
CA HIS A 158 9.86 -0.69 5.77
C HIS A 158 9.41 0.73 5.42
N VAL A 159 9.33 1.57 6.43
CA VAL A 159 9.42 3.01 6.25
C VAL A 159 10.83 3.30 5.74
N VAL A 160 10.96 3.72 4.50
CA VAL A 160 12.22 4.27 3.99
C VAL A 160 12.18 5.76 4.32
N PHE A 161 13.04 6.15 5.24
CA PHE A 161 13.32 7.55 5.51
C PHE A 161 14.17 8.13 4.38
#